data_b1b076f97169d297262abbac3b301d97
#
_entry.id   b1b076f97169d297262abbac3b301d97
#
_cell.length_a   1.000
_cell.length_b   1.000
_cell.length_c   1.000
_cell.angle_alpha   90.00
_cell.angle_beta   90.00
_cell.angle_gamma   90.00
#
_symmetry.space_group_name_H-M   'P 1'
#
loop_
_entity.id
_entity.type
_entity.pdbx_description
1 polymer ?
#
loop_
_entity_poly.entity_id
_entity_poly.type
_entity_poly.pdbx_seq_one_letter_code
_entity_poly.pdbx_strand_id
1 'polypeptide(L)'
;MGRNFIWLFGENLAATSNNNSYYFWKQVVRRRDGIDKYIVLEKNAANKETYASLSDKEKSFVVWKNTVKHFKIYLNADMYFVSL
;
A
#
# COMPACT_ATOMS: atom_id res chain seq x y z
N MET A 1 16.85 18.44 6.46
CA MET A 1 15.61 18.08 5.87
C MET A 1 15.47 16.57 5.71
N GLY A 2 14.56 15.97 6.39
CA GLY A 2 14.38 14.54 6.31
C GLY A 2 13.42 14.13 5.22
N ARG A 3 13.33 12.84 4.99
CA ARG A 3 12.30 12.27 4.14
C ARG A 3 11.00 12.19 4.91
N ASN A 4 9.89 11.97 4.20
CA ASN A 4 8.62 11.70 4.85
C ASN A 4 8.68 10.33 5.54
N PHE A 5 7.89 10.17 6.59
CA PHE A 5 7.70 8.86 7.16
C PHE A 5 7.00 7.96 6.15
N ILE A 6 7.34 6.70 6.16
CA ILE A 6 6.75 5.73 5.24
C ILE A 6 6.03 4.67 6.04
N TRP A 7 4.73 4.53 5.75
CA TRP A 7 3.90 3.46 6.28
C TRP A 7 3.65 2.47 5.15
N LEU A 8 3.82 1.20 5.44
CA LEU A 8 3.58 0.14 4.47
C LEU A 8 2.45 -0.75 4.98
N PHE A 9 1.39 -0.84 4.19
CA PHE A 9 0.26 -1.70 4.50
C PHE A 9 0.39 -2.97 3.68
N GLY A 10 0.54 -4.10 4.37
CA GLY A 10 0.70 -5.37 3.70
C GLY A 10 -0.54 -6.23 3.81
N GLU A 11 -0.77 -7.03 2.79
CA GLU A 11 -1.81 -8.05 2.83
C GLU A 11 -1.14 -9.36 3.17
N ASN A 12 -1.48 -9.88 4.33
CA ASN A 12 -0.76 -11.02 4.86
C ASN A 12 -1.09 -12.32 4.12
N LEU A 13 -2.31 -12.79 4.27
CA LEU A 13 -2.69 -14.08 3.72
C LEU A 13 -3.61 -13.97 2.52
N ALA A 14 -4.41 -12.95 2.51
CA ALA A 14 -5.42 -12.82 1.48
C ALA A 14 -4.81 -12.30 0.19
N ALA A 15 -5.13 -12.94 -0.90
CA ALA A 15 -4.75 -12.46 -2.21
C ALA A 15 -5.75 -11.44 -2.75
N THR A 16 -6.56 -10.88 -1.87
CA THR A 16 -7.59 -9.93 -2.27
C THR A 16 -7.42 -8.62 -1.52
N SER A 17 -8.03 -7.57 -2.04
CA SER A 17 -8.01 -6.26 -1.42
C SER A 17 -9.16 -6.04 -0.42
N ASN A 18 -9.79 -7.11 0.01
CA ASN A 18 -10.97 -7.02 0.89
C ASN A 18 -10.63 -7.14 2.37
N ASN A 19 -9.40 -6.93 2.77
CA ASN A 19 -9.04 -7.02 4.16
C ASN A 19 -8.99 -5.64 4.82
N ASN A 20 -8.80 -5.64 6.13
CA ASN A 20 -8.82 -4.40 6.91
C ASN A 20 -7.70 -3.45 6.53
N SER A 21 -6.55 -3.97 6.14
CA SER A 21 -5.42 -3.13 5.74
C SER A 21 -5.77 -2.26 4.54
N TYR A 22 -6.44 -2.84 3.55
CA TYR A 22 -6.83 -2.10 2.37
C TYR A 22 -7.79 -0.97 2.72
N TYR A 23 -8.81 -1.26 3.50
CA TYR A 23 -9.81 -0.25 3.85
C TYR A 23 -9.20 0.86 4.69
N PHE A 24 -8.34 0.51 5.63
CA PHE A 24 -7.65 1.51 6.42
C PHE A 24 -6.76 2.40 5.55
N TRP A 25 -5.97 1.77 4.68
CA TRP A 25 -5.13 2.52 3.73
C TRP A 25 -5.96 3.47 2.89
N LYS A 26 -7.08 3.00 2.38
CA LYS A 26 -7.97 3.79 1.54
C LYS A 26 -8.44 5.06 2.25
N GLN A 27 -8.67 4.95 3.55
CA GLN A 27 -9.12 6.10 4.33
C GLN A 27 -8.02 7.10 4.62
N VAL A 28 -6.77 6.66 4.74
CA VAL A 28 -5.69 7.53 5.19
C VAL A 28 -4.72 7.94 4.08
N VAL A 29 -4.75 7.27 2.94
CA VAL A 29 -3.74 7.50 1.90
C VAL A 29 -3.75 8.93 1.38
N ARG A 30 -4.87 9.59 1.41
CA ARG A 30 -5.01 10.94 0.88
C ARG A 30 -4.83 12.03 1.93
N ARG A 31 -4.56 11.67 3.17
CA ARG A 31 -4.31 12.66 4.21
C ARG A 31 -2.98 13.36 3.98
N ARG A 32 -2.98 14.65 4.22
CA ARG A 32 -1.76 15.47 4.10
C ARG A 32 -1.12 15.64 5.47
N ASP A 33 -0.43 14.62 5.91
CA ASP A 33 0.16 14.59 7.24
C ASP A 33 1.67 14.31 7.21
N GLY A 34 2.29 14.41 6.02
CA GLY A 34 3.72 14.15 5.89
C GLY A 34 4.09 12.69 5.92
N ILE A 35 3.13 11.80 5.80
CA ILE A 35 3.36 10.37 5.82
C ILE A 35 2.99 9.78 4.45
N ASP A 36 3.93 9.09 3.84
CA ASP A 36 3.68 8.37 2.59
C ASP A 36 3.16 6.99 2.93
N LYS A 37 1.96 6.68 2.49
CA LYS A 37 1.26 5.46 2.87
C LYS A 37 1.11 4.56 1.65
N TYR A 38 1.92 3.50 1.63
CA TYR A 38 1.93 2.54 0.52
C TYR A 38 1.18 1.28 0.90
N ILE A 39 0.54 0.66 -0.07
CA ILE A 39 -0.10 -0.64 0.12
C ILE A 39 0.48 -1.64 -0.85
N VAL A 40 0.77 -2.85 -0.35
CA VAL A 40 1.27 -3.94 -1.16
C VAL A 40 0.09 -4.80 -1.58
N LEU A 41 -0.05 -5.00 -2.87
CA LEU A 41 -1.08 -5.87 -3.42
C LEU A 41 -0.44 -7.01 -4.20
N GLU A 42 -1.00 -8.18 -4.03
CA GLU A 42 -0.59 -9.32 -4.84
C GLU A 42 -1.15 -9.16 -6.25
N LYS A 43 -0.33 -9.50 -7.25
CA LYS A 43 -0.70 -9.28 -8.64
C LYS A 43 -1.66 -10.38 -9.10
N ASN A 44 -2.95 -10.11 -8.99
CA ASN A 44 -3.99 -11.02 -9.47
C ASN A 44 -5.13 -10.21 -10.09
N ALA A 45 -6.09 -10.91 -10.68
CA ALA A 45 -7.17 -10.26 -11.42
C ALA A 45 -8.01 -9.33 -10.53
N ALA A 46 -8.34 -9.78 -9.33
CA ALA A 46 -9.17 -8.99 -8.42
C ALA A 46 -8.46 -7.70 -8.00
N ASN A 47 -7.17 -7.78 -7.69
CA ASN A 47 -6.42 -6.62 -7.28
C ASN A 47 -6.13 -5.67 -8.44
N LYS A 48 -5.95 -6.19 -9.65
CA LYS A 48 -5.82 -5.35 -10.83
C LYS A 48 -7.07 -4.55 -11.09
N GLU A 49 -8.22 -5.16 -10.89
CA GLU A 49 -9.50 -4.50 -11.03
C GLU A 49 -9.67 -3.40 -9.98
N THR A 50 -9.32 -3.71 -8.74
CA THR A 50 -9.33 -2.72 -7.66
C THR A 50 -8.39 -1.56 -7.98
N TYR A 51 -7.19 -1.87 -8.45
CA TYR A 51 -6.22 -0.85 -8.82
C TYR A 51 -6.77 0.08 -9.90
N ALA A 52 -7.44 -0.48 -10.90
CA ALA A 52 -7.99 0.30 -11.99
C ALA A 52 -9.05 1.30 -11.51
N SER A 53 -9.69 1.03 -10.40
CA SER A 53 -10.72 1.90 -9.84
C SER A 53 -10.17 3.04 -8.99
N LEU A 54 -8.87 3.03 -8.71
CA LEU A 54 -8.26 4.04 -7.85
C LEU A 54 -7.98 5.33 -8.62
N SER A 55 -7.89 6.45 -7.90
CA SER A 55 -7.44 7.71 -8.49
C SER A 55 -5.95 7.63 -8.83
N ASP A 56 -5.47 8.55 -9.66
CA ASP A 56 -4.06 8.58 -10.04
C ASP A 56 -3.15 8.74 -8.82
N LYS A 57 -3.57 9.56 -7.87
CA LYS A 57 -2.79 9.75 -6.65
C LYS A 57 -2.73 8.46 -5.83
N GLU A 58 -3.85 7.78 -5.69
CA GLU A 58 -3.89 6.53 -4.96
C GLU A 58 -3.04 5.46 -5.65
N LYS A 59 -3.09 5.40 -6.97
CA LYS A 59 -2.29 4.45 -7.74
C LYS A 59 -0.80 4.61 -7.49
N SER A 60 -0.34 5.83 -7.27
CA SER A 60 1.08 6.08 -7.04
C SER A 60 1.57 5.49 -5.72
N PHE A 61 0.67 5.14 -4.82
CA PHE A 61 1.02 4.53 -3.54
C PHE A 61 0.74 3.03 -3.50
N VAL A 62 0.41 2.43 -4.63
CA VAL A 62 0.25 0.98 -4.71
C VAL A 62 1.58 0.35 -5.09
N VAL A 63 1.95 -0.69 -4.37
CA VAL A 63 3.19 -1.42 -4.62
C VAL A 63 2.80 -2.88 -4.88
N TRP A 64 3.23 -3.40 -6.02
CA TRP A 64 2.95 -4.79 -6.37
C TRP A 64 3.92 -5.72 -5.64
N LYS A 65 3.39 -6.78 -5.09
CA LYS A 65 4.17 -7.74 -4.33
C LYS A 65 5.29 -8.35 -5.19
N ASN A 66 6.44 -8.57 -4.58
CA ASN A 66 7.61 -9.21 -5.21
C ASN A 66 8.23 -8.38 -6.34
N THR A 67 8.09 -7.06 -6.26
CA THR A 67 8.78 -6.16 -7.19
C THR A 67 9.94 -5.46 -6.50
N VAL A 68 10.83 -4.88 -7.29
CA VAL A 68 11.95 -4.10 -6.75
C VAL A 68 11.42 -2.95 -5.89
N LYS A 69 10.36 -2.30 -6.34
CA LYS A 69 9.76 -1.20 -5.58
C LYS A 69 9.26 -1.68 -4.22
N HIS A 70 8.63 -2.87 -4.18
CA HIS A 70 8.18 -3.45 -2.92
C HIS A 70 9.34 -3.61 -1.95
N PHE A 71 10.44 -4.17 -2.43
CA PHE A 71 11.62 -4.40 -1.61
C PHE A 71 12.19 -3.09 -1.07
N LYS A 72 12.30 -2.08 -1.94
CA LYS A 72 12.82 -0.78 -1.53
C LYS A 72 11.94 -0.10 -0.48
N ILE A 73 10.63 -0.12 -0.69
CA ILE A 73 9.69 0.49 0.26
C ILE A 73 9.74 -0.27 1.58
N TYR A 74 9.80 -1.59 1.53
CA TYR A 74 9.86 -2.41 2.74
C TYR A 74 11.09 -2.05 3.58
N LEU A 75 12.25 -1.90 2.95
CA LEU A 75 13.49 -1.58 3.67
C LEU A 75 13.46 -0.19 4.28
N ASN A 76 12.70 0.73 3.71
CA ASN A 76 12.64 2.11 4.17
C ASN A 76 11.39 2.44 4.98
N ALA A 77 10.53 1.46 5.22
CA ALA A 77 9.29 1.70 5.96
C ALA A 77 9.60 1.98 7.42
N ASP A 78 8.95 2.99 7.95
CA ASP A 78 9.06 3.33 9.37
C ASP A 78 8.05 2.53 10.18
N MET A 79 6.96 2.11 9.56
CA MET A 79 5.94 1.33 10.22
C MET A 79 5.31 0.37 9.20
N TYR A 80 5.04 -0.84 9.63
CA TYR A 80 4.48 -1.87 8.77
C TYR A 80 3.20 -2.40 9.40
N PHE A 81 2.11 -2.26 8.67
CA PHE A 81 0.80 -2.74 9.10
C PHE A 81 0.50 -4.05 8.39
N VAL A 82 0.18 -5.07 9.15
CA VAL A 82 -0.12 -6.39 8.61
C VAL A 82 -1.53 -6.78 9.04
N SER A 83 -2.31 -7.24 8.09
CA SER A 83 -3.65 -7.72 8.36
C SER A 83 -3.60 -9.24 8.56
N LEU A 84 -4.14 -9.72 9.63
CA LEU A 84 -4.17 -11.16 9.94
C LEU A 84 -5.49 -11.78 9.53
#